data_0ddc2195e2411aae0ac0e3a34475ff25
#
_entry.id   0ddc2195e2411aae0ac0e3a34475ff25
#
_cell.length_a   1.000
_cell.length_b   1.000
_cell.length_c   1.000
_cell.angle_alpha   90.00
_cell.angle_beta   90.00
_cell.angle_gamma   90.00
#
_symmetry.space_group_name_H-M   'P 1'
#
loop_
_entity.id
_entity.type
_entity.pdbx_description
1 polymer ?
#
loop_
_entity_poly.entity_id
_entity_poly.type
_entity_poly.pdbx_seq_one_letter_code
_entity_poly.pdbx_strand_id
1 'polypeptide(L)'
;MQDFPLWHMGISGYEVVIIAYMSPLLLAIPTLRTAVTKYPRLFHFLSLSGLLAYKVQNPTNRLFVTTFSVACNALTWSGVFHAEKAQSSRLEPRILAWGIGLIMSSVAKFACSTNNPVWPIMHAENGGWNKLGLLLGILAVLRSHRKPVPSGGDYFLSTGRKGPSLLAAFGIGGLLFAMHSLLSDSTTMISWVWEGYPVRGPIAVPHGALTIFSMGAGLVYGLYCPRVAGSWTAFGIGSLGAALLTCYSHWTGFYGGLALAFYVMAVAPILISSAAHHSPATTFGFGGLVYVFLILFHVWVVAYAFVPGGPFVREHTDWLMAATMLSIGAGVFSAAITNFSCPKAKTISPNGRRQRSYYMYVLTVLQLLSIAVAYLRFPTNDYTPYHKEDKVATLGIWTVHFGLDNNMWSSERRMRDVIKELEIDVIGLLESDTQRIIMGNRDISQVLAEELGMYADFGPGPNKHTWGAALLSKFPIVNSTHHLLPSPVGELAPAIHATLDMYGELVDVVVFHSGQEEDHEDRRLQSQYLAKLMGESPRPMVLLSYLVTKPLEGNYHTYISELSGMKDIDPTDGDRWCEYILYKRLKRTGYARISRDSITDTEIQVSF
;
A
#
# COMPACT_ATOMS: atom_id res chain seq x y z
N MET A 1 2.94 5.67 8.00
CA MET A 1 3.18 6.12 9.36
C MET A 1 3.35 4.90 10.24
N GLN A 2 4.38 4.16 10.02
CA GLN A 2 4.62 3.01 10.87
C GLN A 2 5.65 3.32 11.92
N ASP A 3 5.54 2.60 12.85
CA ASP A 3 5.98 2.43 14.19
C ASP A 3 7.42 2.78 14.50
N PHE A 4 8.33 2.59 13.61
CA PHE A 4 9.73 2.66 13.97
C PHE A 4 10.15 4.05 14.46
N PRO A 5 9.89 5.12 13.73
CA PRO A 5 10.32 6.44 14.19
C PRO A 5 9.39 7.09 15.21
N LEU A 6 8.12 6.69 15.19
CA LEU A 6 7.15 7.16 16.16
C LEU A 6 7.38 6.48 17.50
N TRP A 7 7.85 5.24 17.49
CA TRP A 7 8.26 4.53 18.69
C TRP A 7 9.45 5.22 19.36
N HIS A 8 10.47 5.59 18.61
CA HIS A 8 11.59 6.39 19.11
C HIS A 8 11.18 7.78 19.64
N MET A 9 10.08 8.32 19.14
CA MET A 9 9.49 9.57 19.61
C MET A 9 8.52 9.38 20.78
N GLY A 10 8.34 8.15 21.29
CA GLY A 10 7.40 7.83 22.35
C GLY A 10 5.91 7.97 21.95
N ILE A 11 5.60 8.07 20.64
CA ILE A 11 4.25 8.14 20.11
C ILE A 11 4.09 7.04 19.09
N SER A 12 3.16 6.13 19.32
CA SER A 12 2.79 5.11 18.33
C SER A 12 2.03 5.73 17.14
N GLY A 13 2.40 5.35 15.92
CA GLY A 13 1.69 5.77 14.72
C GLY A 13 0.21 5.37 14.72
N TYR A 14 -0.12 4.29 15.40
CA TYR A 14 -1.50 3.82 15.54
C TYR A 14 -2.38 4.75 16.35
N GLU A 15 -1.88 5.30 17.46
CA GLU A 15 -2.62 6.26 18.28
C GLU A 15 -3.03 7.49 17.46
N VAL A 16 -2.12 7.96 16.63
CA VAL A 16 -2.35 9.11 15.76
C VAL A 16 -3.38 8.77 14.66
N VAL A 17 -3.31 7.59 14.07
CA VAL A 17 -4.28 7.09 13.10
C VAL A 17 -5.66 6.95 13.75
N ILE A 18 -5.74 6.40 14.97
CA ILE A 18 -6.98 6.30 15.75
C ILE A 18 -7.59 7.68 15.93
N ILE A 19 -6.85 8.65 16.47
CA ILE A 19 -7.32 10.01 16.70
C ILE A 19 -7.83 10.66 15.41
N ALA A 20 -7.09 10.51 14.31
CA ALA A 20 -7.44 11.11 13.02
C ALA A 20 -8.76 10.56 12.47
N TYR A 21 -8.91 9.24 12.39
CA TYR A 21 -10.07 8.60 11.77
C TYR A 21 -11.29 8.49 12.67
N MET A 22 -11.11 8.51 14.01
CA MET A 22 -12.20 8.60 14.96
C MET A 22 -12.68 10.04 15.19
N SER A 23 -12.01 11.05 14.66
CA SER A 23 -12.40 12.46 14.84
C SER A 23 -13.88 12.77 14.53
N PRO A 24 -14.58 12.08 13.58
CA PRO A 24 -16.01 12.32 13.37
C PRO A 24 -16.90 12.01 14.59
N LEU A 25 -16.42 11.27 15.61
CA LEU A 25 -17.11 11.13 16.89
C LEU A 25 -17.36 12.50 17.56
N LEU A 26 -16.46 13.46 17.36
CA LEU A 26 -16.61 14.82 17.87
C LEU A 26 -17.84 15.54 17.30
N LEU A 27 -18.42 15.07 16.19
CA LEU A 27 -19.69 15.58 15.66
C LEU A 27 -20.90 15.22 16.55
N ALA A 28 -20.72 14.44 17.61
CA ALA A 28 -21.70 14.30 18.69
C ALA A 28 -21.92 15.65 19.44
N ILE A 29 -20.89 16.50 19.48
CA ILE A 29 -20.96 17.84 20.10
C ILE A 29 -21.75 18.76 19.17
N PRO A 30 -22.93 19.26 19.58
CA PRO A 30 -23.82 20.02 18.70
C PRO A 30 -23.18 21.30 18.14
N THR A 31 -22.39 22.01 18.95
CA THR A 31 -21.72 23.25 18.54
C THR A 31 -20.69 22.98 17.44
N LEU A 32 -19.86 21.95 17.58
CA LEU A 32 -18.87 21.55 16.56
C LEU A 32 -19.56 21.05 15.28
N ARG A 33 -20.60 20.22 15.42
CA ARG A 33 -21.39 19.75 14.27
C ARG A 33 -21.99 20.94 13.51
N THR A 34 -22.55 21.90 14.22
CA THR A 34 -23.10 23.13 13.61
C THR A 34 -21.99 23.92 12.90
N ALA A 35 -20.83 24.08 13.55
CA ALA A 35 -19.69 24.79 12.94
C ALA A 35 -19.20 24.12 11.65
N VAL A 36 -19.00 22.81 11.67
CA VAL A 36 -18.54 22.04 10.48
C VAL A 36 -19.55 22.13 9.34
N THR A 37 -20.85 22.01 9.64
CA THR A 37 -21.88 22.04 8.58
C THR A 37 -22.15 23.48 8.07
N LYS A 38 -21.98 24.50 8.90
CA LYS A 38 -22.15 25.90 8.51
C LYS A 38 -20.94 26.48 7.79
N TYR A 39 -19.73 26.04 8.19
CA TYR A 39 -18.46 26.55 7.67
C TYR A 39 -17.58 25.44 7.07
N PRO A 40 -18.09 24.58 6.18
CA PRO A 40 -17.32 23.44 5.64
C PRO A 40 -16.09 23.89 4.86
N ARG A 41 -16.13 25.08 4.23
CA ARG A 41 -14.98 25.67 3.53
C ARG A 41 -13.79 25.91 4.47
N LEU A 42 -14.06 26.39 5.69
CA LEU A 42 -13.01 26.61 6.69
C LEU A 42 -12.32 25.29 7.07
N PHE A 43 -13.11 24.26 7.38
CA PHE A 43 -12.57 22.94 7.76
C PHE A 43 -11.83 22.25 6.59
N HIS A 44 -12.33 22.37 5.35
CA HIS A 44 -11.57 21.93 4.18
C HIS A 44 -10.27 22.71 4.01
N PHE A 45 -10.27 24.02 4.26
CA PHE A 45 -9.05 24.81 4.21
C PHE A 45 -8.05 24.38 5.28
N LEU A 46 -8.50 24.13 6.50
CA LEU A 46 -7.68 23.58 7.58
C LEU A 46 -7.12 22.21 7.23
N SER A 47 -7.87 21.38 6.50
CA SER A 47 -7.36 20.07 6.03
C SER A 47 -6.22 20.18 5.02
N LEU A 48 -5.98 21.34 4.40
CA LEU A 48 -4.83 21.54 3.52
C LEU A 48 -3.52 21.72 4.29
N SER A 49 -3.55 21.87 5.62
CA SER A 49 -2.33 21.95 6.45
C SER A 49 -1.42 20.73 6.27
N GLY A 50 -1.97 19.54 6.01
CA GLY A 50 -1.20 18.34 5.72
C GLY A 50 -0.34 18.44 4.43
N LEU A 51 -0.78 19.24 3.47
CA LEU A 51 0.00 19.56 2.27
C LEU A 51 1.17 20.51 2.54
N LEU A 52 1.19 21.16 3.73
CA LEU A 52 2.29 21.98 4.21
C LEU A 52 3.20 21.24 5.19
N ALA A 53 2.83 20.02 5.63
CA ALA A 53 3.57 19.25 6.62
C ALA A 53 5.02 18.97 6.18
N TYR A 54 5.27 18.86 4.85
CA TYR A 54 6.62 18.72 4.30
C TYR A 54 7.56 19.89 4.61
N LYS A 55 7.08 21.02 5.12
CA LYS A 55 7.90 22.14 5.58
C LYS A 55 8.36 21.99 7.03
N VAL A 56 7.79 21.04 7.77
CA VAL A 56 8.06 20.82 9.18
C VAL A 56 9.21 19.83 9.32
N GLN A 57 10.37 20.31 9.77
CA GLN A 57 11.58 19.48 9.88
C GLN A 57 11.46 18.40 10.97
N ASN A 58 10.96 18.78 12.13
CA ASN A 58 10.80 17.83 13.22
C ASN A 58 9.72 16.79 12.89
N PRO A 59 10.05 15.48 12.89
CA PRO A 59 9.11 14.43 12.45
C PRO A 59 7.87 14.32 13.33
N THR A 60 7.97 14.54 14.65
CA THR A 60 6.83 14.53 15.57
C THR A 60 5.85 15.64 15.25
N ASN A 61 6.34 16.86 15.06
CA ASN A 61 5.49 18.01 14.70
C ASN A 61 4.87 17.82 13.32
N ARG A 62 5.60 17.24 12.37
CA ARG A 62 5.10 16.90 11.04
C ARG A 62 3.94 15.90 11.11
N LEU A 63 4.06 14.90 12.00
CA LEU A 63 3.01 13.93 12.28
C LEU A 63 1.77 14.60 12.85
N PHE A 64 1.89 15.50 13.85
CA PHE A 64 0.76 16.22 14.43
C PHE A 64 0.05 17.11 13.41
N VAL A 65 0.78 17.82 12.55
CA VAL A 65 0.20 18.61 11.46
C VAL A 65 -0.59 17.72 10.50
N THR A 66 -0.05 16.56 10.15
CA THR A 66 -0.73 15.58 9.27
C THR A 66 -1.98 15.04 9.93
N THR A 67 -1.93 14.66 11.21
CA THR A 67 -3.06 14.17 12.01
C THR A 67 -4.19 15.18 12.06
N PHE A 68 -3.87 16.42 12.39
CA PHE A 68 -4.82 17.52 12.40
C PHE A 68 -5.50 17.71 11.05
N SER A 69 -4.72 17.66 9.97
CA SER A 69 -5.22 17.74 8.60
C SER A 69 -6.20 16.62 8.27
N VAL A 70 -5.84 15.37 8.56
CA VAL A 70 -6.70 14.20 8.31
C VAL A 70 -7.98 14.28 9.15
N ALA A 71 -7.87 14.67 10.41
CA ALA A 71 -9.04 14.88 11.29
C ALA A 71 -9.98 15.94 10.74
N CYS A 72 -9.46 17.09 10.32
CA CYS A 72 -10.26 18.15 9.68
C CYS A 72 -10.94 17.65 8.40
N ASN A 73 -10.25 16.85 7.59
CA ASN A 73 -10.82 16.25 6.38
C ASN A 73 -11.95 15.27 6.71
N ALA A 74 -11.74 14.36 7.66
CA ALA A 74 -12.75 13.39 8.10
C ALA A 74 -14.00 14.07 8.69
N LEU A 75 -13.81 15.06 9.56
CA LEU A 75 -14.90 15.89 10.10
C LEU A 75 -15.69 16.58 8.99
N THR A 76 -15.00 17.17 8.01
CA THR A 76 -15.64 17.93 6.94
C THR A 76 -16.49 17.03 6.06
N TRP A 77 -15.93 15.91 5.55
CA TRP A 77 -16.69 15.01 4.69
C TRP A 77 -17.88 14.40 5.41
N SER A 78 -17.70 13.95 6.66
CA SER A 78 -18.78 13.42 7.50
C SER A 78 -19.89 14.44 7.73
N GLY A 79 -19.53 15.69 8.03
CA GLY A 79 -20.46 16.80 8.23
C GLY A 79 -21.19 17.18 6.93
N VAL A 80 -20.49 17.25 5.81
CA VAL A 80 -21.06 17.60 4.49
C VAL A 80 -22.03 16.53 4.01
N PHE A 81 -21.67 15.26 4.06
CA PHE A 81 -22.57 14.16 3.67
C PHE A 81 -23.85 14.19 4.52
N HIS A 82 -23.72 14.38 5.83
CA HIS A 82 -24.88 14.47 6.71
C HIS A 82 -25.74 15.72 6.45
N ALA A 83 -25.14 16.88 6.21
CA ALA A 83 -25.87 18.12 5.93
C ALA A 83 -26.65 18.05 4.62
N GLU A 84 -26.12 17.38 3.62
CA GLU A 84 -26.72 17.28 2.28
C GLU A 84 -27.68 16.08 2.11
N LYS A 85 -27.89 15.26 3.15
CA LYS A 85 -28.75 14.06 3.13
C LYS A 85 -30.20 14.31 2.67
N ALA A 86 -30.75 15.46 3.00
CA ALA A 86 -32.12 15.83 2.60
C ALA A 86 -32.23 16.27 1.12
N GLN A 87 -31.12 16.46 0.44
CA GLN A 87 -31.03 16.94 -0.93
C GLN A 87 -30.16 15.98 -1.75
N SER A 88 -30.77 14.92 -2.24
CA SER A 88 -30.04 13.92 -3.04
C SER A 88 -29.36 14.55 -4.26
N SER A 89 -29.92 15.60 -4.82
CA SER A 89 -29.32 16.41 -5.87
C SER A 89 -27.97 17.07 -5.52
N ARG A 90 -27.62 17.14 -4.24
CA ARG A 90 -26.33 17.62 -3.76
C ARG A 90 -25.45 16.50 -3.24
N LEU A 91 -26.05 15.52 -2.56
CA LEU A 91 -25.32 14.40 -1.95
C LEU A 91 -24.64 13.51 -3.01
N GLU A 92 -25.35 13.14 -4.07
CA GLU A 92 -24.79 12.31 -5.15
C GLU A 92 -23.54 12.92 -5.79
N PRO A 93 -23.53 14.21 -6.22
CA PRO A 93 -22.32 14.83 -6.75
C PRO A 93 -21.14 14.83 -5.79
N ARG A 94 -21.39 14.95 -4.47
CA ARG A 94 -20.32 14.92 -3.47
C ARG A 94 -19.70 13.54 -3.33
N ILE A 95 -20.54 12.50 -3.30
CA ILE A 95 -20.08 11.11 -3.23
C ILE A 95 -19.28 10.77 -4.49
N LEU A 96 -19.77 11.15 -5.68
CA LEU A 96 -19.07 10.93 -6.94
C LEU A 96 -17.72 11.67 -6.98
N ALA A 97 -17.68 12.94 -6.56
CA ALA A 97 -16.45 13.70 -6.50
C ALA A 97 -15.42 13.05 -5.56
N TRP A 98 -15.88 12.48 -4.44
CA TRP A 98 -15.03 11.76 -3.50
C TRP A 98 -14.46 10.47 -4.12
N GLY A 99 -15.30 9.65 -4.78
CA GLY A 99 -14.86 8.44 -5.47
C GLY A 99 -13.92 8.73 -6.67
N ILE A 100 -14.20 9.78 -7.45
CA ILE A 100 -13.31 10.26 -8.53
C ILE A 100 -11.98 10.74 -7.97
N GLY A 101 -11.97 11.39 -6.80
CA GLY A 101 -10.76 11.81 -6.11
C GLY A 101 -9.83 10.64 -5.77
N LEU A 102 -10.38 9.50 -5.35
CA LEU A 102 -9.62 8.28 -5.12
C LEU A 102 -9.00 7.76 -6.43
N ILE A 103 -9.80 7.67 -7.50
CA ILE A 103 -9.31 7.23 -8.82
C ILE A 103 -8.21 8.17 -9.33
N MET A 104 -8.39 9.48 -9.19
CA MET A 104 -7.39 10.48 -9.58
C MET A 104 -6.08 10.32 -8.79
N SER A 105 -6.17 10.02 -7.49
CA SER A 105 -5.00 9.72 -6.65
C SER A 105 -4.28 8.46 -7.13
N SER A 106 -5.02 7.40 -7.46
CA SER A 106 -4.44 6.15 -8.01
C SER A 106 -3.77 6.38 -9.36
N VAL A 107 -4.38 7.18 -10.25
CA VAL A 107 -3.75 7.57 -11.54
C VAL A 107 -2.46 8.37 -11.32
N ALA A 108 -2.46 9.32 -10.37
CA ALA A 108 -1.28 10.11 -10.06
C ALA A 108 -0.12 9.27 -9.52
N LYS A 109 -0.40 8.34 -8.61
CA LYS A 109 0.59 7.36 -8.12
C LYS A 109 1.09 6.47 -9.24
N PHE A 110 0.19 5.92 -10.04
CA PHE A 110 0.54 5.09 -11.19
C PHE A 110 1.43 5.84 -12.18
N ALA A 111 1.22 7.14 -12.40
CA ALA A 111 2.08 7.98 -13.24
C ALA A 111 3.46 8.27 -12.61
N CYS A 112 3.63 8.09 -11.30
CA CYS A 112 4.86 8.32 -10.56
C CYS A 112 5.50 7.01 -10.07
N SER A 113 5.52 5.98 -10.90
CA SER A 113 6.09 4.65 -10.60
C SER A 113 5.56 4.07 -9.30
N THR A 114 4.24 4.23 -9.06
CA THR A 114 3.53 3.77 -7.87
C THR A 114 3.94 4.50 -6.57
N ASN A 115 4.68 5.60 -6.69
CA ASN A 115 5.02 6.45 -5.56
C ASN A 115 4.00 7.58 -5.38
N ASN A 116 3.75 8.01 -4.15
CA ASN A 116 2.84 9.11 -3.86
C ASN A 116 3.58 10.47 -3.97
N PRO A 117 3.36 11.27 -5.03
CA PRO A 117 4.10 12.51 -5.22
C PRO A 117 3.64 13.64 -4.26
N VAL A 118 2.50 13.48 -3.60
CA VAL A 118 1.94 14.49 -2.68
C VAL A 118 1.76 13.86 -1.31
N TRP A 119 2.83 13.89 -0.51
CA TRP A 119 2.86 13.23 0.80
C TRP A 119 3.68 14.05 1.81
N PRO A 120 3.38 14.00 3.12
CA PRO A 120 4.10 14.78 4.14
C PRO A 120 5.61 14.50 4.24
N ILE A 121 6.06 13.34 3.81
CA ILE A 121 7.47 12.94 3.83
C ILE A 121 8.19 13.24 2.51
N MET A 122 7.49 13.83 1.53
CA MET A 122 8.02 14.17 0.22
C MET A 122 8.27 15.67 0.12
N HIS A 123 9.45 16.07 -0.33
CA HIS A 123 9.79 17.45 -0.67
C HIS A 123 10.37 17.52 -2.10
N ALA A 124 10.74 18.70 -2.57
CA ALA A 124 11.14 18.87 -3.98
C ALA A 124 12.37 18.02 -4.35
N GLU A 125 13.32 17.87 -3.45
CA GLU A 125 14.58 17.13 -3.70
C GLU A 125 14.35 15.61 -3.79
N ASN A 126 13.39 15.07 -3.02
CA ASN A 126 13.04 13.66 -3.09
C ASN A 126 11.80 13.36 -3.98
N GLY A 127 11.42 14.29 -4.85
CA GLY A 127 10.38 14.10 -5.85
C GLY A 127 8.98 14.56 -5.47
N GLY A 128 8.83 15.29 -4.37
CA GLY A 128 7.52 15.75 -3.90
C GLY A 128 6.95 16.92 -4.71
N TRP A 129 5.66 16.82 -5.03
CA TRP A 129 4.88 17.86 -5.72
C TRP A 129 3.89 18.56 -4.80
N ASN A 130 4.22 18.65 -3.51
CA ASN A 130 3.31 19.21 -2.49
C ASN A 130 2.91 20.67 -2.75
N LYS A 131 3.78 21.47 -3.38
CA LYS A 131 3.44 22.85 -3.79
C LYS A 131 2.31 22.87 -4.82
N LEU A 132 2.38 21.99 -5.83
CA LEU A 132 1.31 21.83 -6.81
C LEU A 132 0.05 21.26 -6.15
N GLY A 133 0.19 20.25 -5.30
CA GLY A 133 -0.92 19.69 -4.52
C GLY A 133 -1.64 20.75 -3.67
N LEU A 134 -0.88 21.65 -3.01
CA LEU A 134 -1.44 22.75 -2.23
C LEU A 134 -2.20 23.75 -3.12
N LEU A 135 -1.62 24.15 -4.24
CA LEU A 135 -2.28 25.05 -5.20
C LEU A 135 -3.60 24.47 -5.69
N LEU A 136 -3.57 23.20 -6.15
CA LEU A 136 -4.77 22.51 -6.61
C LEU A 136 -5.80 22.35 -5.47
N GLY A 137 -5.36 22.04 -4.25
CA GLY A 137 -6.21 21.94 -3.07
C GLY A 137 -6.90 23.26 -2.75
N ILE A 138 -6.19 24.39 -2.76
CA ILE A 138 -6.78 25.73 -2.56
C ILE A 138 -7.82 26.02 -3.63
N LEU A 139 -7.49 25.81 -4.91
CA LEU A 139 -8.43 26.01 -6.02
C LEU A 139 -9.68 25.13 -5.88
N ALA A 140 -9.50 23.87 -5.47
CA ALA A 140 -10.60 22.94 -5.23
C ALA A 140 -11.50 23.43 -4.07
N VAL A 141 -10.95 23.86 -2.95
CA VAL A 141 -11.71 24.39 -1.81
C VAL A 141 -12.49 25.66 -2.19
N LEU A 142 -11.86 26.57 -2.92
CA LEU A 142 -12.53 27.79 -3.39
C LEU A 142 -13.69 27.50 -4.34
N ARG A 143 -13.57 26.46 -5.16
CA ARG A 143 -14.60 26.05 -6.14
C ARG A 143 -15.70 25.18 -5.54
N SER A 144 -15.36 24.24 -4.66
CA SER A 144 -16.26 23.21 -4.14
C SER A 144 -17.42 23.74 -3.32
N HIS A 145 -17.28 24.92 -2.70
CA HIS A 145 -18.29 25.54 -1.85
C HIS A 145 -19.05 26.69 -2.55
N ARG A 146 -18.95 26.84 -3.84
CA ARG A 146 -19.92 27.66 -4.59
C ARG A 146 -21.28 26.99 -4.49
N LYS A 147 -22.35 27.80 -4.33
CA LYS A 147 -23.72 27.26 -4.20
C LYS A 147 -23.97 26.25 -5.34
N PRO A 148 -24.24 24.98 -5.04
CA PRO A 148 -24.51 24.01 -6.08
C PRO A 148 -25.76 24.44 -6.84
N VAL A 149 -25.74 24.33 -8.16
CA VAL A 149 -26.97 24.46 -8.95
C VAL A 149 -27.88 23.30 -8.55
N PRO A 150 -29.12 23.52 -8.12
CA PRO A 150 -30.02 22.44 -7.78
C PRO A 150 -30.22 21.55 -9.02
N SER A 151 -29.67 20.35 -8.99
CA SER A 151 -29.95 19.35 -10.00
C SER A 151 -31.25 18.68 -9.58
N GLY A 152 -32.33 18.93 -10.33
CA GLY A 152 -33.63 18.36 -10.04
C GLY A 152 -33.67 16.86 -10.35
N GLY A 153 -33.35 16.04 -9.40
CA GLY A 153 -33.46 14.59 -9.48
C GLY A 153 -33.22 13.98 -8.12
N ASP A 154 -34.22 13.35 -7.54
CA ASP A 154 -34.13 12.67 -6.25
C ASP A 154 -33.63 11.25 -6.44
N TYR A 155 -32.29 11.06 -6.40
CA TYR A 155 -31.68 9.78 -6.69
C TYR A 155 -31.63 8.81 -5.51
N PHE A 156 -31.55 9.32 -4.30
CA PHE A 156 -31.49 8.54 -3.07
C PHE A 156 -32.59 8.98 -2.12
N LEU A 157 -33.84 8.85 -2.54
CA LEU A 157 -34.98 9.07 -1.65
C LEU A 157 -35.03 7.96 -0.61
N SER A 158 -34.77 8.30 0.63
CA SER A 158 -35.13 7.47 1.76
C SER A 158 -36.65 7.47 1.90
N THR A 159 -37.26 6.30 2.03
CA THR A 159 -38.70 6.14 2.33
C THR A 159 -39.08 6.60 3.75
N GLY A 160 -38.18 7.32 4.43
CA GLY A 160 -38.33 7.73 5.83
C GLY A 160 -37.98 6.64 6.86
N ARG A 161 -37.87 5.38 6.42
CA ARG A 161 -37.45 4.28 7.28
C ARG A 161 -35.92 4.23 7.34
N LYS A 162 -35.36 4.24 8.55
CA LYS A 162 -33.91 4.18 8.78
C LYS A 162 -33.51 2.75 9.14
N GLY A 163 -32.47 2.24 8.53
CA GLY A 163 -31.82 1.00 8.96
C GLY A 163 -31.05 1.18 10.27
N PRO A 164 -30.48 0.11 10.83
CA PRO A 164 -29.67 0.19 12.04
C PRO A 164 -28.37 0.99 11.81
N SER A 165 -28.17 2.06 12.57
CA SER A 165 -27.04 3.00 12.40
C SER A 165 -25.66 2.34 12.63
N LEU A 166 -25.57 1.39 13.56
CA LEU A 166 -24.31 0.66 13.78
C LEU A 166 -23.93 -0.21 12.60
N LEU A 167 -24.89 -0.88 11.96
CA LEU A 167 -24.62 -1.67 10.76
C LEU A 167 -24.17 -0.79 9.58
N ALA A 168 -24.74 0.43 9.48
CA ALA A 168 -24.24 1.43 8.53
C ALA A 168 -22.81 1.86 8.85
N ALA A 169 -22.45 1.99 10.13
CA ALA A 169 -21.09 2.30 10.57
C ALA A 169 -20.09 1.19 10.19
N PHE A 170 -20.44 -0.09 10.44
CA PHE A 170 -19.64 -1.22 9.97
C PHE A 170 -19.43 -1.15 8.46
N GLY A 171 -20.49 -0.89 7.70
CA GLY A 171 -20.40 -0.74 6.24
C GLY A 171 -19.43 0.36 5.80
N ILE A 172 -19.41 1.51 6.48
CA ILE A 172 -18.43 2.58 6.22
C ILE A 172 -17.02 2.14 6.58
N GLY A 173 -16.81 1.48 7.71
CA GLY A 173 -15.48 1.01 8.11
C GLY A 173 -14.89 -0.01 7.13
N GLY A 174 -15.66 -1.03 6.74
CA GLY A 174 -15.23 -2.01 5.73
C GLY A 174 -15.00 -1.39 4.35
N LEU A 175 -15.86 -0.43 3.94
CA LEU A 175 -15.69 0.31 2.70
C LEU A 175 -14.40 1.13 2.70
N LEU A 176 -14.13 1.87 3.77
CA LEU A 176 -12.91 2.67 3.90
C LEU A 176 -11.66 1.80 3.87
N PHE A 177 -11.68 0.65 4.56
CA PHE A 177 -10.57 -0.30 4.53
C PHE A 177 -10.31 -0.80 3.11
N ALA A 178 -11.32 -1.32 2.42
CA ALA A 178 -11.17 -1.83 1.06
C ALA A 178 -10.68 -0.75 0.09
N MET A 179 -11.22 0.47 0.17
CA MET A 179 -10.83 1.57 -0.72
C MET A 179 -9.42 2.09 -0.44
N HIS A 180 -9.03 2.24 0.82
CA HIS A 180 -7.73 2.79 1.18
C HIS A 180 -6.62 1.75 1.16
N SER A 181 -6.84 0.54 1.67
CA SER A 181 -5.80 -0.48 1.74
C SER A 181 -5.56 -1.18 0.41
N LEU A 182 -6.61 -1.39 -0.40
CA LEU A 182 -6.51 -2.18 -1.63
C LEU A 182 -6.59 -1.35 -2.91
N LEU A 183 -7.28 -0.20 -2.89
CA LEU A 183 -7.61 0.57 -4.10
C LEU A 183 -7.00 1.98 -4.13
N SER A 184 -6.35 2.44 -3.08
CA SER A 184 -5.68 3.74 -3.12
C SER A 184 -4.39 3.71 -3.94
N ASP A 185 -3.92 2.52 -4.25
CA ASP A 185 -2.84 2.22 -5.17
C ASP A 185 -3.29 1.19 -6.21
N SER A 186 -2.82 1.32 -7.45
CA SER A 186 -3.26 0.46 -8.55
C SER A 186 -2.55 -0.89 -8.59
N THR A 187 -1.45 -1.06 -7.86
CA THR A 187 -0.59 -2.26 -7.91
C THR A 187 -0.64 -3.11 -6.65
N THR A 188 -1.27 -2.64 -5.57
CA THR A 188 -1.39 -3.40 -4.32
C THR A 188 -1.97 -4.82 -4.53
N MET A 189 -3.05 -4.95 -5.31
CA MET A 189 -3.63 -6.28 -5.59
C MET A 189 -2.73 -7.13 -6.49
N ILE A 190 -1.87 -6.52 -7.28
CA ILE A 190 -0.87 -7.22 -8.11
C ILE A 190 0.20 -7.82 -7.21
N SER A 191 0.70 -7.06 -6.23
CA SER A 191 1.67 -7.58 -5.27
C SER A 191 1.11 -8.73 -4.43
N TRP A 192 -0.19 -8.72 -4.12
CA TRP A 192 -0.84 -9.82 -3.38
C TRP A 192 -0.88 -11.15 -4.15
N VAL A 193 -0.82 -11.10 -5.48
CA VAL A 193 -0.91 -12.30 -6.34
C VAL A 193 0.41 -12.64 -7.02
N TRP A 194 1.47 -11.91 -6.69
CA TRP A 194 2.81 -12.11 -7.21
C TRP A 194 3.47 -13.36 -6.59
N GLU A 195 4.15 -14.16 -7.41
CA GLU A 195 4.89 -15.36 -6.97
C GLU A 195 6.26 -15.51 -7.64
N GLY A 196 6.80 -14.41 -8.15
CA GLY A 196 8.15 -14.40 -8.73
C GLY A 196 8.22 -14.87 -10.16
N TYR A 197 9.34 -15.50 -10.50
CA TYR A 197 9.71 -15.86 -11.87
C TYR A 197 9.66 -17.38 -12.10
N PRO A 198 9.32 -17.86 -13.31
CA PRO A 198 8.85 -17.07 -14.46
C PRO A 198 7.51 -16.40 -14.18
N VAL A 199 7.34 -15.17 -14.67
CA VAL A 199 6.14 -14.39 -14.43
C VAL A 199 4.91 -15.08 -15.06
N ARG A 200 3.96 -15.50 -14.20
CA ARG A 200 2.74 -16.21 -14.60
C ARG A 200 1.47 -15.41 -14.36
N GLY A 201 1.59 -14.21 -13.83
CA GLY A 201 0.48 -13.35 -13.41
C GLY A 201 0.61 -11.92 -13.93
N PRO A 202 -0.17 -10.99 -13.37
CA PRO A 202 -0.07 -9.58 -13.71
C PRO A 202 1.25 -8.98 -13.18
N ILE A 203 1.72 -7.95 -13.86
CA ILE A 203 2.82 -7.08 -13.42
C ILE A 203 2.30 -5.65 -13.22
N ALA A 204 3.02 -4.84 -12.46
CA ALA A 204 2.59 -3.48 -12.11
C ALA A 204 2.21 -2.66 -13.36
N VAL A 205 3.04 -2.70 -14.40
CA VAL A 205 2.80 -2.07 -15.70
C VAL A 205 2.76 -3.15 -16.78
N PRO A 206 1.68 -3.27 -17.57
CA PRO A 206 0.57 -2.32 -17.73
C PRO A 206 -0.66 -2.61 -16.85
N HIS A 207 -0.66 -3.69 -16.05
CA HIS A 207 -1.90 -4.24 -15.50
C HIS A 207 -2.50 -3.38 -14.36
N GLY A 208 -1.72 -2.48 -13.72
CA GLY A 208 -2.26 -1.49 -12.79
C GLY A 208 -3.37 -0.61 -13.40
N ALA A 209 -3.31 -0.35 -14.71
CA ALA A 209 -4.38 0.37 -15.42
C ALA A 209 -5.72 -0.38 -15.40
N LEU A 210 -5.72 -1.73 -15.34
CA LEU A 210 -6.95 -2.54 -15.23
C LEU A 210 -7.62 -2.34 -13.86
N THR A 211 -6.84 -2.19 -12.79
CA THR A 211 -7.37 -1.84 -11.46
C THR A 211 -8.09 -0.51 -11.51
N ILE A 212 -7.44 0.52 -12.08
CA ILE A 212 -8.03 1.86 -12.24
C ILE A 212 -9.29 1.81 -13.10
N PHE A 213 -9.26 1.03 -14.19
CA PHE A 213 -10.43 0.83 -15.04
C PHE A 213 -11.59 0.18 -14.28
N SER A 214 -11.32 -0.88 -13.52
CA SER A 214 -12.32 -1.57 -12.73
C SER A 214 -12.97 -0.66 -11.68
N MET A 215 -12.16 0.18 -11.01
CA MET A 215 -12.65 1.19 -10.08
C MET A 215 -13.61 2.18 -10.77
N GLY A 216 -13.22 2.71 -11.92
CA GLY A 216 -14.05 3.65 -12.69
C GLY A 216 -15.35 3.03 -13.17
N ALA A 217 -15.27 1.82 -13.74
CA ALA A 217 -16.43 1.07 -14.19
C ALA A 217 -17.40 0.75 -13.05
N GLY A 218 -16.87 0.35 -11.87
CA GLY A 218 -17.67 0.12 -10.67
C GLY A 218 -18.41 1.37 -10.22
N LEU A 219 -17.74 2.51 -10.15
CA LEU A 219 -18.37 3.78 -9.75
C LEU A 219 -19.49 4.18 -10.71
N VAL A 220 -19.27 4.03 -12.01
CA VAL A 220 -20.29 4.25 -13.04
C VAL A 220 -21.48 3.30 -12.85
N TYR A 221 -21.20 2.01 -12.65
CA TYR A 221 -22.24 1.01 -12.44
C TYR A 221 -23.09 1.32 -11.20
N GLY A 222 -22.47 1.69 -10.07
CA GLY A 222 -23.18 2.09 -8.86
C GLY A 222 -24.06 3.31 -9.06
N LEU A 223 -23.68 4.24 -9.95
CA LEU A 223 -24.46 5.41 -10.32
C LEU A 223 -25.71 5.08 -11.15
N TYR A 224 -25.59 4.17 -12.12
CA TYR A 224 -26.68 3.86 -13.05
C TYR A 224 -27.52 2.67 -12.62
N CYS A 225 -26.97 1.74 -11.87
CA CYS A 225 -27.62 0.50 -11.43
C CYS A 225 -27.58 0.31 -9.89
N PRO A 226 -27.92 1.32 -9.07
CA PRO A 226 -27.72 1.27 -7.61
C PRO A 226 -28.50 0.12 -6.94
N ARG A 227 -29.67 -0.27 -7.47
CA ARG A 227 -30.43 -1.42 -6.92
C ARG A 227 -29.68 -2.73 -7.07
N VAL A 228 -29.03 -2.93 -8.22
CA VAL A 228 -28.25 -4.14 -8.49
C VAL A 228 -26.95 -4.10 -7.69
N ALA A 229 -26.24 -2.96 -7.67
CA ALA A 229 -25.01 -2.78 -6.90
C ALA A 229 -25.22 -3.01 -5.39
N GLY A 230 -26.37 -2.62 -4.83
CA GLY A 230 -26.75 -2.85 -3.44
C GLY A 230 -27.46 -4.20 -3.18
N SER A 231 -27.52 -5.11 -4.14
CA SER A 231 -28.16 -6.42 -3.98
C SER A 231 -27.23 -7.43 -3.30
N TRP A 232 -27.84 -8.46 -2.70
CA TRP A 232 -27.09 -9.59 -2.13
C TRP A 232 -26.35 -10.40 -3.20
N THR A 233 -26.84 -10.43 -4.43
CA THR A 233 -26.16 -11.06 -5.57
C THR A 233 -24.85 -10.33 -5.88
N ALA A 234 -24.87 -8.99 -5.97
CA ALA A 234 -23.66 -8.20 -6.17
C ALA A 234 -22.69 -8.34 -5.01
N PHE A 235 -23.21 -8.37 -3.77
CA PHE A 235 -22.41 -8.65 -2.57
C PHE A 235 -21.73 -10.03 -2.64
N GLY A 236 -22.46 -11.06 -3.07
CA GLY A 236 -21.91 -12.41 -3.27
C GLY A 236 -20.77 -12.43 -4.31
N ILE A 237 -20.93 -11.71 -5.42
CA ILE A 237 -19.87 -11.57 -6.45
C ILE A 237 -18.65 -10.84 -5.87
N GLY A 238 -18.86 -9.74 -5.13
CA GLY A 238 -17.77 -9.02 -4.47
C GLY A 238 -17.04 -9.87 -3.44
N SER A 239 -17.79 -10.67 -2.65
CA SER A 239 -17.22 -11.61 -1.67
C SER A 239 -16.43 -12.74 -2.32
N LEU A 240 -16.92 -13.28 -3.44
CA LEU A 240 -16.16 -14.25 -4.24
C LEU A 240 -14.88 -13.61 -4.79
N GLY A 241 -14.96 -12.36 -5.25
CA GLY A 241 -13.77 -11.60 -5.69
C GLY A 241 -12.74 -11.45 -4.57
N ALA A 242 -13.18 -11.12 -3.35
CA ALA A 242 -12.32 -11.06 -2.17
C ALA A 242 -11.67 -12.42 -1.84
N ALA A 243 -12.44 -13.51 -1.88
CA ALA A 243 -11.95 -14.85 -1.64
C ALA A 243 -10.92 -15.28 -2.70
N LEU A 244 -11.18 -15.01 -3.98
CA LEU A 244 -10.24 -15.31 -5.07
C LEU A 244 -8.93 -14.53 -4.92
N LEU A 245 -9.00 -13.23 -4.59
CA LEU A 245 -7.80 -12.41 -4.35
C LEU A 245 -6.96 -12.93 -3.19
N THR A 246 -7.62 -13.43 -2.14
CA THR A 246 -6.96 -13.87 -0.91
C THR A 246 -6.37 -15.27 -1.03
N CYS A 247 -7.11 -16.20 -1.67
CA CYS A 247 -6.77 -17.62 -1.68
C CYS A 247 -5.99 -18.05 -2.93
N TYR A 248 -5.95 -17.23 -3.98
CA TYR A 248 -5.30 -17.57 -5.24
C TYR A 248 -4.26 -16.55 -5.64
N SER A 249 -3.28 -17.01 -6.40
CA SER A 249 -2.21 -16.19 -6.98
C SER A 249 -2.45 -15.94 -8.47
N HIS A 250 -1.51 -15.25 -9.11
CA HIS A 250 -1.49 -15.02 -10.55
C HIS A 250 -2.78 -14.36 -11.08
N TRP A 251 -3.18 -14.69 -12.30
CA TRP A 251 -4.36 -14.13 -12.94
C TRP A 251 -5.67 -14.42 -12.21
N THR A 252 -5.82 -15.62 -11.62
CA THR A 252 -7.04 -15.97 -10.89
C THR A 252 -7.28 -15.05 -9.70
N GLY A 253 -6.26 -14.84 -8.89
CA GLY A 253 -6.33 -13.90 -7.76
C GLY A 253 -6.57 -12.46 -8.23
N PHE A 254 -5.88 -12.04 -9.30
CA PHE A 254 -6.04 -10.68 -9.84
C PHE A 254 -7.44 -10.42 -10.41
N TYR A 255 -8.02 -11.36 -11.16
CA TYR A 255 -9.42 -11.22 -11.61
C TYR A 255 -10.39 -11.13 -10.45
N GLY A 256 -10.14 -11.88 -9.36
CA GLY A 256 -10.86 -11.70 -8.09
C GLY A 256 -10.73 -10.28 -7.55
N GLY A 257 -9.51 -9.75 -7.53
CA GLY A 257 -9.22 -8.37 -7.13
C GLY A 257 -9.94 -7.33 -7.99
N LEU A 258 -9.96 -7.51 -9.32
CA LEU A 258 -10.71 -6.62 -10.22
C LEU A 258 -12.23 -6.67 -9.96
N ALA A 259 -12.79 -7.85 -9.72
CA ALA A 259 -14.20 -8.00 -9.36
C ALA A 259 -14.51 -7.32 -8.01
N LEU A 260 -13.63 -7.46 -7.03
CA LEU A 260 -13.72 -6.78 -5.73
C LEU A 260 -13.64 -5.26 -5.90
N ALA A 261 -12.67 -4.75 -6.68
CA ALA A 261 -12.51 -3.32 -6.97
C ALA A 261 -13.76 -2.73 -7.62
N PHE A 262 -14.31 -3.42 -8.62
CA PHE A 262 -15.56 -3.04 -9.24
C PHE A 262 -16.70 -2.97 -8.24
N TYR A 263 -16.88 -4.02 -7.42
CA TYR A 263 -17.96 -4.09 -6.46
C TYR A 263 -17.86 -3.01 -5.37
N VAL A 264 -16.67 -2.83 -4.78
CA VAL A 264 -16.42 -1.84 -3.73
C VAL A 264 -16.77 -0.42 -4.22
N MET A 265 -16.34 -0.07 -5.43
CA MET A 265 -16.65 1.22 -6.03
C MET A 265 -18.12 1.35 -6.42
N ALA A 266 -18.77 0.26 -6.82
CA ALA A 266 -20.19 0.26 -7.17
C ALA A 266 -21.11 0.41 -5.93
N VAL A 267 -20.75 -0.19 -4.81
CA VAL A 267 -21.55 -0.13 -3.57
C VAL A 267 -21.30 1.14 -2.76
N ALA A 268 -20.15 1.80 -2.95
CA ALA A 268 -19.75 2.98 -2.18
C ALA A 268 -20.79 4.10 -2.15
N PRO A 269 -21.43 4.51 -3.28
CA PRO A 269 -22.46 5.54 -3.25
C PRO A 269 -23.66 5.17 -2.37
N ILE A 270 -24.01 3.89 -2.32
CA ILE A 270 -25.14 3.38 -1.56
C ILE A 270 -24.84 3.42 -0.06
N LEU A 271 -23.68 2.91 0.34
CA LEU A 271 -23.26 2.86 1.75
C LEU A 271 -23.07 4.27 2.34
N ILE A 272 -22.40 5.16 1.62
CA ILE A 272 -22.20 6.55 2.05
C ILE A 272 -23.53 7.28 2.15
N SER A 273 -24.42 7.08 1.17
CA SER A 273 -25.76 7.69 1.21
C SER A 273 -26.59 7.16 2.39
N SER A 274 -26.57 5.85 2.64
CA SER A 274 -27.22 5.24 3.79
C SER A 274 -26.68 5.84 5.11
N ALA A 275 -25.37 5.90 5.26
CA ALA A 275 -24.71 6.44 6.45
C ALA A 275 -25.04 7.91 6.68
N ALA A 276 -25.14 8.72 5.61
CA ALA A 276 -25.46 10.15 5.69
C ALA A 276 -26.81 10.44 6.34
N HIS A 277 -27.78 9.53 6.29
CA HIS A 277 -29.10 9.69 6.88
C HIS A 277 -29.15 9.50 8.41
N HIS A 278 -28.08 8.95 8.99
CA HIS A 278 -27.92 8.77 10.43
C HIS A 278 -27.11 9.89 11.08
N SER A 279 -26.88 9.81 12.39
CA SER A 279 -25.96 10.71 13.09
C SER A 279 -24.53 10.54 12.55
N PRO A 280 -23.86 11.61 12.14
CA PRO A 280 -22.51 11.51 11.57
C PRO A 280 -21.49 10.98 12.59
N ALA A 281 -21.65 11.30 13.87
CA ALA A 281 -20.81 10.73 14.93
C ALA A 281 -20.98 9.21 15.02
N THR A 282 -22.21 8.70 14.92
CA THR A 282 -22.45 7.26 14.99
C THR A 282 -21.93 6.54 13.75
N THR A 283 -22.25 7.02 12.54
CA THR A 283 -21.92 6.26 11.33
C THR A 283 -20.47 6.46 10.88
N PHE A 284 -19.99 7.71 10.79
CA PHE A 284 -18.63 7.98 10.34
C PHE A 284 -17.62 7.86 11.50
N GLY A 285 -17.99 8.16 12.74
CA GLY A 285 -17.12 8.02 13.89
C GLY A 285 -16.85 6.56 14.25
N PHE A 286 -17.89 5.74 14.46
CA PHE A 286 -17.71 4.31 14.66
C PHE A 286 -17.23 3.60 13.38
N GLY A 287 -17.60 4.10 12.18
CA GLY A 287 -17.03 3.62 10.93
C GLY A 287 -15.51 3.83 10.87
N GLY A 288 -15.03 4.97 11.38
CA GLY A 288 -13.60 5.22 11.55
C GLY A 288 -12.94 4.26 12.52
N LEU A 289 -13.60 3.91 13.63
CA LEU A 289 -13.10 2.90 14.56
C LEU A 289 -12.99 1.50 13.90
N VAL A 290 -14.04 1.07 13.18
CA VAL A 290 -14.03 -0.21 12.45
C VAL A 290 -12.91 -0.20 11.40
N TYR A 291 -12.73 0.89 10.67
CA TYR A 291 -11.66 1.04 9.70
C TYR A 291 -10.27 0.89 10.34
N VAL A 292 -10.03 1.59 11.46
CA VAL A 292 -8.77 1.49 12.21
C VAL A 292 -8.53 0.07 12.71
N PHE A 293 -9.58 -0.58 13.25
CA PHE A 293 -9.48 -1.98 13.67
C PHE A 293 -9.06 -2.90 12.51
N LEU A 294 -9.63 -2.75 11.32
CA LEU A 294 -9.26 -3.56 10.15
C LEU A 294 -7.82 -3.27 9.69
N ILE A 295 -7.33 -2.02 9.78
CA ILE A 295 -5.92 -1.69 9.50
C ILE A 295 -5.00 -2.37 10.52
N LEU A 296 -5.32 -2.27 11.80
CA LEU A 296 -4.54 -2.91 12.85
C LEU A 296 -4.56 -4.43 12.69
N PHE A 297 -5.71 -4.99 12.37
CA PHE A 297 -5.83 -6.42 12.07
C PHE A 297 -4.92 -6.83 10.91
N HIS A 298 -4.87 -6.04 9.83
CA HIS A 298 -3.97 -6.29 8.70
C HIS A 298 -2.48 -6.30 9.12
N VAL A 299 -2.10 -5.42 10.05
CA VAL A 299 -0.75 -5.43 10.60
C VAL A 299 -0.52 -6.62 11.53
N TRP A 300 -1.50 -6.97 12.37
CA TRP A 300 -1.37 -8.05 13.35
C TRP A 300 -1.28 -9.44 12.72
N VAL A 301 -1.86 -9.63 11.55
CA VAL A 301 -1.69 -10.86 10.74
C VAL A 301 -0.21 -11.16 10.49
N VAL A 302 0.63 -10.13 10.44
CA VAL A 302 2.06 -10.20 10.16
C VAL A 302 2.89 -9.98 11.43
N ALA A 303 2.70 -8.83 12.10
CA ALA A 303 3.45 -8.42 13.30
C ALA A 303 2.80 -8.99 14.58
N TYR A 304 2.40 -10.25 14.56
CA TYR A 304 1.63 -10.90 15.62
C TYR A 304 2.44 -11.06 16.93
N ALA A 305 3.74 -11.16 16.88
CA ALA A 305 4.57 -11.32 18.07
C ALA A 305 4.49 -10.11 19.01
N PHE A 306 4.19 -8.93 18.48
CA PHE A 306 4.12 -7.67 19.25
C PHE A 306 2.72 -7.33 19.77
N VAL A 307 1.72 -8.18 19.53
CA VAL A 307 0.34 -7.87 19.85
C VAL A 307 -0.28 -8.95 20.74
N PRO A 308 -0.93 -8.58 21.88
CA PRO A 308 -1.66 -9.55 22.69
C PRO A 308 -2.70 -10.30 21.86
N GLY A 309 -2.64 -11.65 21.88
CA GLY A 309 -3.51 -12.49 21.04
C GLY A 309 -3.08 -12.59 19.58
N GLY A 310 -1.99 -11.94 19.19
CA GLY A 310 -1.46 -11.97 17.82
C GLY A 310 -1.23 -13.37 17.26
N PRO A 311 -0.66 -14.34 18.00
CA PRO A 311 -0.48 -15.71 17.52
C PRO A 311 -1.75 -16.40 17.01
N PHE A 312 -2.92 -15.97 17.50
CA PHE A 312 -4.21 -16.50 17.06
C PHE A 312 -4.61 -16.02 15.65
N VAL A 313 -4.15 -14.86 15.23
CA VAL A 313 -4.47 -14.26 13.92
C VAL A 313 -3.31 -14.35 12.91
N ARG A 314 -2.23 -15.01 13.31
CA ARG A 314 -1.01 -15.18 12.50
C ARG A 314 -1.33 -15.70 11.11
N GLU A 315 -0.87 -14.99 10.08
CA GLU A 315 -1.02 -15.35 8.66
C GLU A 315 -2.48 -15.44 8.15
N HIS A 316 -3.48 -15.02 8.95
CA HIS A 316 -4.91 -15.07 8.60
C HIS A 316 -5.41 -13.82 7.88
N THR A 317 -4.83 -13.49 6.72
CA THR A 317 -5.36 -12.44 5.83
C THR A 317 -6.76 -12.80 5.31
N ASP A 318 -7.09 -14.09 5.22
CA ASP A 318 -8.44 -14.58 4.90
C ASP A 318 -9.48 -14.13 5.93
N TRP A 319 -9.16 -14.15 7.22
CA TRP A 319 -10.04 -13.65 8.28
C TRP A 319 -10.22 -12.13 8.20
N LEU A 320 -9.15 -11.39 7.91
CA LEU A 320 -9.22 -9.95 7.69
C LEU A 320 -10.18 -9.62 6.53
N MET A 321 -10.03 -10.31 5.39
CA MET A 321 -10.89 -10.09 4.24
C MET A 321 -12.33 -10.52 4.49
N ALA A 322 -12.55 -11.61 5.23
CA ALA A 322 -13.88 -12.00 5.68
C ALA A 322 -14.51 -10.94 6.59
N ALA A 323 -13.76 -10.40 7.58
CA ALA A 323 -14.21 -9.32 8.45
C ALA A 323 -14.55 -8.04 7.66
N THR A 324 -13.75 -7.73 6.65
CA THR A 324 -14.00 -6.59 5.74
C THR A 324 -15.31 -6.78 4.96
N MET A 325 -15.51 -7.96 4.37
CA MET A 325 -16.73 -8.25 3.60
C MET A 325 -17.96 -8.34 4.52
N LEU A 326 -17.86 -8.93 5.71
CA LEU A 326 -18.93 -8.93 6.70
C LEU A 326 -19.31 -7.51 7.12
N SER A 327 -18.34 -6.62 7.29
CA SER A 327 -18.58 -5.21 7.59
C SER A 327 -19.31 -4.51 6.45
N ILE A 328 -18.91 -4.71 5.20
CA ILE A 328 -19.60 -4.19 4.01
C ILE A 328 -21.01 -4.77 3.92
N GLY A 329 -21.19 -6.08 4.15
CA GLY A 329 -22.48 -6.76 4.16
C GLY A 329 -23.45 -6.21 5.22
N ALA A 330 -22.95 -5.87 6.40
CA ALA A 330 -23.74 -5.18 7.43
C ALA A 330 -24.26 -3.82 6.93
N GLY A 331 -23.42 -3.07 6.22
CA GLY A 331 -23.82 -1.82 5.57
C GLY A 331 -24.87 -2.02 4.46
N VAL A 332 -24.69 -3.04 3.62
CA VAL A 332 -25.67 -3.41 2.58
C VAL A 332 -27.03 -3.78 3.21
N PHE A 333 -27.01 -4.55 4.29
CA PHE A 333 -28.23 -4.90 5.05
C PHE A 333 -28.91 -3.63 5.62
N SER A 334 -28.16 -2.73 6.24
CA SER A 334 -28.68 -1.46 6.72
C SER A 334 -29.31 -0.63 5.60
N ALA A 335 -28.65 -0.56 4.44
CA ALA A 335 -29.14 0.15 3.28
C ALA A 335 -30.40 -0.50 2.68
N ALA A 336 -30.49 -1.82 2.64
CA ALA A 336 -31.64 -2.57 2.12
C ALA A 336 -32.94 -2.28 2.89
N ILE A 337 -32.86 -2.11 4.23
CA ILE A 337 -34.02 -1.77 5.07
C ILE A 337 -34.57 -0.38 4.73
N THR A 338 -33.73 0.54 4.27
CA THR A 338 -34.13 1.91 3.93
C THR A 338 -34.86 2.01 2.60
N ASN A 339 -34.95 0.92 1.82
CA ASN A 339 -35.56 0.88 0.49
C ASN A 339 -35.17 2.10 -0.36
N PHE A 340 -33.88 2.23 -0.70
CA PHE A 340 -33.47 3.24 -1.66
C PHE A 340 -34.19 3.05 -2.98
N SER A 341 -35.19 3.88 -3.27
CA SER A 341 -35.85 3.88 -4.55
C SER A 341 -34.98 4.66 -5.55
N CYS A 342 -34.50 3.96 -6.57
CA CYS A 342 -33.89 4.61 -7.71
C CYS A 342 -35.00 5.30 -8.53
N PRO A 343 -34.96 6.61 -8.76
CA PRO A 343 -35.89 7.28 -9.64
C PRO A 343 -35.78 6.68 -11.04
N LYS A 344 -36.91 6.54 -11.73
CA LYS A 344 -36.91 6.15 -13.14
C LYS A 344 -36.09 7.19 -13.92
N ALA A 345 -35.30 6.74 -14.87
CA ALA A 345 -34.42 7.60 -15.69
C ALA A 345 -35.11 8.82 -16.33
N LYS A 346 -36.42 8.74 -16.49
CA LYS A 346 -37.28 9.84 -17.02
C LYS A 346 -37.39 11.06 -16.08
N THR A 347 -37.04 10.94 -14.80
CA THR A 347 -37.20 12.01 -13.78
C THR A 347 -35.93 12.84 -13.56
N ILE A 348 -34.83 12.54 -14.29
CA ILE A 348 -33.60 13.31 -14.16
C ILE A 348 -33.75 14.65 -14.88
N SER A 349 -33.54 15.75 -14.13
CA SER A 349 -33.57 17.08 -14.74
C SER A 349 -32.44 17.25 -15.78
N PRO A 350 -32.57 18.18 -16.72
CA PRO A 350 -31.53 18.50 -17.69
C PRO A 350 -30.19 18.85 -17.03
N ASN A 351 -30.21 19.57 -15.92
CA ASN A 351 -29.03 19.92 -15.14
C ASN A 351 -28.35 18.69 -14.50
N GLY A 352 -29.14 17.76 -13.97
CA GLY A 352 -28.61 16.50 -13.43
C GLY A 352 -27.96 15.63 -14.51
N ARG A 353 -28.54 15.57 -15.71
CA ARG A 353 -27.95 14.90 -16.87
C ARG A 353 -26.62 15.52 -17.28
N ARG A 354 -26.56 16.86 -17.38
CA ARG A 354 -25.31 17.58 -17.71
C ARG A 354 -24.22 17.33 -16.68
N GLN A 355 -24.57 17.32 -15.40
CA GLN A 355 -23.61 17.06 -14.31
C GLN A 355 -23.07 15.61 -14.37
N ARG A 356 -23.94 14.62 -14.60
CA ARG A 356 -23.49 13.23 -14.81
C ARG A 356 -22.58 13.10 -16.02
N SER A 357 -22.93 13.74 -17.15
CA SER A 357 -22.08 13.75 -18.34
C SER A 357 -20.70 14.34 -18.05
N TYR A 358 -20.61 15.37 -17.21
CA TYR A 358 -19.35 15.94 -16.79
C TYR A 358 -18.50 14.93 -15.98
N TYR A 359 -19.11 14.21 -15.01
CA TYR A 359 -18.38 13.17 -14.26
C TYR A 359 -17.94 12.01 -15.15
N MET A 360 -18.78 11.62 -16.09
CA MET A 360 -18.42 10.59 -17.10
C MET A 360 -17.23 11.04 -17.94
N TYR A 361 -17.24 12.29 -18.39
CA TYR A 361 -16.12 12.86 -19.12
C TYR A 361 -14.82 12.83 -18.29
N VAL A 362 -14.86 13.27 -17.03
CA VAL A 362 -13.70 13.24 -16.13
C VAL A 362 -13.19 11.80 -15.93
N LEU A 363 -14.09 10.85 -15.69
CA LEU A 363 -13.71 9.44 -15.56
C LEU A 363 -13.07 8.90 -16.84
N THR A 364 -13.65 9.21 -18.00
CA THR A 364 -13.07 8.80 -19.30
C THR A 364 -11.66 9.36 -19.48
N VAL A 365 -11.46 10.64 -19.16
CA VAL A 365 -10.11 11.25 -19.21
C VAL A 365 -9.13 10.55 -18.27
N LEU A 366 -9.53 10.24 -17.04
CA LEU A 366 -8.67 9.50 -16.10
C LEU A 366 -8.33 8.10 -16.60
N GLN A 367 -9.28 7.40 -17.24
CA GLN A 367 -9.03 6.10 -17.86
C GLN A 367 -8.04 6.20 -19.03
N LEU A 368 -8.23 7.17 -19.91
CA LEU A 368 -7.31 7.41 -21.03
C LEU A 368 -5.91 7.79 -20.53
N LEU A 369 -5.82 8.59 -19.47
CA LEU A 369 -4.55 8.91 -18.83
C LEU A 369 -3.88 7.65 -18.25
N SER A 370 -4.62 6.76 -17.60
CA SER A 370 -4.04 5.52 -17.07
C SER A 370 -3.51 4.60 -18.17
N ILE A 371 -4.19 4.53 -19.33
CA ILE A 371 -3.72 3.79 -20.50
C ILE A 371 -2.46 4.43 -21.07
N ALA A 372 -2.45 5.76 -21.20
CA ALA A 372 -1.27 6.49 -21.70
C ALA A 372 -0.06 6.28 -20.77
N VAL A 373 -0.26 6.35 -19.45
CA VAL A 373 0.79 6.05 -18.47
C VAL A 373 1.29 4.62 -18.60
N ALA A 374 0.39 3.64 -18.73
CA ALA A 374 0.76 2.24 -18.94
C ALA A 374 1.62 2.05 -20.20
N TYR A 375 1.28 2.75 -21.28
CA TYR A 375 2.06 2.72 -22.51
C TYR A 375 3.44 3.36 -22.35
N LEU A 376 3.51 4.53 -21.71
CA LEU A 376 4.78 5.26 -21.51
C LEU A 376 5.73 4.56 -20.53
N ARG A 377 5.21 3.81 -19.58
CA ARG A 377 5.97 3.06 -18.57
C ARG A 377 6.15 1.59 -18.93
N PHE A 378 5.75 1.16 -20.14
CA PHE A 378 5.85 -0.25 -20.51
C PHE A 378 7.31 -0.71 -20.44
N PRO A 379 7.63 -1.78 -19.68
CA PRO A 379 9.01 -2.20 -19.48
C PRO A 379 9.61 -2.72 -20.78
N THR A 380 10.82 -2.27 -21.11
CA THR A 380 11.55 -2.73 -22.29
C THR A 380 12.26 -4.05 -22.06
N ASN A 381 12.58 -4.37 -20.78
CA ASN A 381 13.31 -5.56 -20.35
C ASN A 381 14.67 -5.75 -21.06
N ASP A 382 15.27 -4.66 -21.53
CA ASP A 382 16.59 -4.64 -22.17
C ASP A 382 17.58 -3.95 -21.23
N TYR A 383 17.88 -4.64 -20.13
CA TYR A 383 18.76 -4.11 -19.09
C TYR A 383 20.18 -4.60 -19.31
N THR A 384 21.14 -3.71 -19.14
CA THR A 384 22.56 -3.99 -19.39
C THR A 384 23.35 -3.83 -18.10
N PRO A 385 24.10 -4.88 -17.69
CA PRO A 385 25.05 -4.79 -16.58
C PRO A 385 26.16 -3.77 -16.87
N TYR A 386 26.72 -3.18 -15.79
CA TYR A 386 27.73 -2.12 -15.91
C TYR A 386 29.05 -2.61 -16.53
N HIS A 387 29.55 -3.80 -16.10
CA HIS A 387 30.84 -4.33 -16.52
C HIS A 387 30.70 -5.56 -17.43
N LYS A 388 29.85 -5.44 -18.46
CA LYS A 388 29.52 -6.54 -19.37
C LYS A 388 30.73 -7.13 -20.10
N GLU A 389 31.67 -6.27 -20.53
CA GLU A 389 32.84 -6.70 -21.31
C GLU A 389 33.80 -7.53 -20.46
N ASP A 390 34.00 -7.14 -19.21
CA ASP A 390 34.88 -7.82 -18.27
C ASP A 390 34.22 -9.06 -17.60
N LYS A 391 32.91 -9.24 -17.81
CA LYS A 391 32.08 -10.23 -17.13
C LYS A 391 32.20 -10.18 -15.61
N VAL A 392 32.30 -8.99 -15.07
CA VAL A 392 32.28 -8.70 -13.64
C VAL A 392 30.87 -8.27 -13.27
N ALA A 393 30.38 -8.73 -12.14
CA ALA A 393 29.09 -8.33 -11.58
C ALA A 393 29.27 -7.71 -10.20
N THR A 394 28.64 -6.56 -9.99
CA THR A 394 28.60 -5.90 -8.70
C THR A 394 27.34 -6.30 -7.94
N LEU A 395 27.51 -6.90 -6.77
CA LEU A 395 26.41 -7.36 -5.93
C LEU A 395 26.36 -6.56 -4.63
N GLY A 396 25.15 -6.20 -4.17
CA GLY A 396 24.96 -5.43 -2.96
C GLY A 396 23.86 -5.99 -2.06
N ILE A 397 23.94 -5.66 -0.78
CA ILE A 397 22.88 -5.83 0.23
C ILE A 397 22.67 -4.54 0.99
N TRP A 398 21.42 -4.17 1.19
CA TRP A 398 21.07 -2.97 1.93
C TRP A 398 19.73 -3.11 2.65
N THR A 399 19.71 -2.82 3.93
CA THR A 399 18.49 -2.69 4.71
C THR A 399 17.98 -1.26 4.55
N VAL A 400 16.81 -1.09 3.90
CA VAL A 400 16.35 0.21 3.40
C VAL A 400 15.36 0.94 4.31
N HIS A 401 15.13 0.42 5.51
CA HIS A 401 14.32 1.08 6.54
C HIS A 401 12.99 1.63 5.96
N PHE A 402 12.27 0.81 5.21
CA PHE A 402 10.99 1.16 4.57
C PHE A 402 11.06 2.40 3.65
N GLY A 403 12.24 2.71 3.08
CA GLY A 403 12.50 3.88 2.24
C GLY A 403 12.41 5.21 2.98
N LEU A 404 12.71 5.21 4.28
CA LEU A 404 12.77 6.40 5.12
C LEU A 404 14.18 6.65 5.61
N ASP A 405 14.57 7.92 5.63
CA ASP A 405 15.81 8.34 6.25
C ASP A 405 15.66 8.56 7.77
N ASN A 406 16.79 8.81 8.46
CA ASN A 406 16.81 9.02 9.90
C ASN A 406 15.98 10.24 10.39
N ASN A 407 15.52 11.09 9.49
CA ASN A 407 14.61 12.22 9.76
C ASN A 407 13.18 11.98 9.23
N MET A 408 12.87 10.75 8.85
CA MET A 408 11.56 10.35 8.35
C MET A 408 11.16 11.04 7.04
N TRP A 409 12.11 11.32 6.18
CA TRP A 409 11.87 11.70 4.80
C TRP A 409 12.00 10.50 3.88
N SER A 410 11.27 10.50 2.77
CA SER A 410 11.47 9.51 1.71
C SER A 410 12.91 9.57 1.20
N SER A 411 13.57 8.44 1.12
CA SER A 411 14.98 8.31 0.74
C SER A 411 15.20 7.58 -0.59
N GLU A 412 14.16 7.11 -1.28
CA GLU A 412 14.29 6.26 -2.48
C GLU A 412 15.18 6.88 -3.55
N ARG A 413 15.09 8.19 -3.80
CA ARG A 413 15.95 8.85 -4.80
C ARG A 413 17.42 8.84 -4.42
N ARG A 414 17.72 9.06 -3.14
CA ARG A 414 19.10 9.00 -2.65
C ARG A 414 19.63 7.57 -2.68
N MET A 415 18.79 6.59 -2.33
CA MET A 415 19.11 5.16 -2.47
C MET A 415 19.43 4.80 -3.92
N ARG A 416 18.56 5.20 -4.86
CA ARG A 416 18.80 5.02 -6.31
C ARG A 416 20.16 5.61 -6.73
N ASP A 417 20.45 6.82 -6.28
CA ASP A 417 21.69 7.52 -6.68
C ASP A 417 22.93 6.79 -6.14
N VAL A 418 22.87 6.26 -4.91
CA VAL A 418 23.95 5.44 -4.33
C VAL A 418 24.11 4.12 -5.09
N ILE A 419 23.01 3.40 -5.37
CA ILE A 419 23.05 2.14 -6.13
C ILE A 419 23.66 2.37 -7.51
N LYS A 420 23.30 3.48 -8.15
CA LYS A 420 23.86 3.88 -9.46
C LYS A 420 25.32 4.29 -9.38
N GLU A 421 25.72 5.05 -8.36
CA GLU A 421 27.10 5.50 -8.14
C GLU A 421 28.05 4.32 -7.91
N LEU A 422 27.56 3.30 -7.20
CA LEU A 422 28.31 2.06 -6.92
C LEU A 422 28.22 1.03 -8.04
N GLU A 423 27.56 1.37 -9.14
CA GLU A 423 27.41 0.50 -10.33
C GLU A 423 26.91 -0.92 -9.96
N ILE A 424 25.90 -0.99 -9.08
CA ILE A 424 25.39 -2.27 -8.59
C ILE A 424 24.50 -2.92 -9.65
N ASP A 425 24.84 -4.16 -10.04
CA ASP A 425 24.09 -4.96 -11.00
C ASP A 425 23.00 -5.81 -10.35
N VAL A 426 23.25 -6.29 -9.13
CA VAL A 426 22.30 -7.11 -8.36
C VAL A 426 22.27 -6.60 -6.92
N ILE A 427 21.10 -6.33 -6.39
CA ILE A 427 20.97 -5.87 -4.99
C ILE A 427 19.82 -6.57 -4.28
N GLY A 428 20.12 -7.06 -3.07
CA GLY A 428 19.11 -7.42 -2.07
C GLY A 428 18.71 -6.17 -1.28
N LEU A 429 17.41 -5.92 -1.20
CA LEU A 429 16.85 -4.85 -0.37
C LEU A 429 16.02 -5.50 0.74
N LEU A 430 16.31 -5.14 1.97
CA LEU A 430 15.62 -5.66 3.14
C LEU A 430 14.83 -4.54 3.84
N GLU A 431 13.80 -4.92 4.58
CA GLU A 431 12.82 -3.96 5.12
C GLU A 431 12.20 -3.09 4.02
N SER A 432 12.04 -3.67 2.83
CA SER A 432 11.27 -3.04 1.77
C SER A 432 9.79 -3.06 2.14
N ASP A 433 9.13 -1.92 2.07
CA ASP A 433 7.69 -1.87 2.28
C ASP A 433 6.94 -2.21 0.99
N THR A 434 5.88 -2.97 1.16
CA THR A 434 5.02 -3.36 0.05
C THR A 434 3.64 -2.71 0.20
N GLN A 435 3.57 -1.43 -0.18
CA GLN A 435 2.32 -0.74 -0.46
C GLN A 435 1.32 -0.65 0.70
N ARG A 436 1.78 -0.47 1.91
CA ARG A 436 0.88 -0.22 3.04
C ARG A 436 0.33 1.19 3.02
N ILE A 437 -0.94 1.33 3.33
CA ILE A 437 -1.56 2.64 3.47
C ILE A 437 -0.86 3.50 4.53
N ILE A 438 -0.32 2.90 5.57
CA ILE A 438 0.40 3.57 6.65
C ILE A 438 1.69 4.21 6.14
N MET A 439 2.36 3.58 5.18
CA MET A 439 3.57 4.10 4.52
C MET A 439 3.27 4.94 3.28
N GLY A 440 2.02 5.36 3.07
CA GLY A 440 1.61 6.23 1.97
C GLY A 440 1.33 5.51 0.66
N ASN A 441 1.17 4.18 0.66
CA ASN A 441 0.99 3.36 -0.53
C ASN A 441 2.12 3.63 -1.56
N ARG A 442 3.36 3.42 -1.15
CA ARG A 442 4.55 3.48 -2.00
C ARG A 442 5.00 2.08 -2.35
N ASP A 443 5.61 1.93 -3.50
CA ASP A 443 6.31 0.72 -3.92
C ASP A 443 7.77 1.06 -4.20
N ILE A 444 8.59 0.91 -3.19
CA ILE A 444 10.03 1.23 -3.24
C ILE A 444 10.73 0.36 -4.30
N SER A 445 10.43 -0.93 -4.31
CA SER A 445 11.05 -1.88 -5.22
C SER A 445 10.75 -1.54 -6.67
N GLN A 446 9.50 -1.19 -6.99
CA GLN A 446 9.10 -0.79 -8.35
C GLN A 446 9.74 0.54 -8.77
N VAL A 447 9.78 1.53 -7.86
CA VAL A 447 10.43 2.82 -8.14
C VAL A 447 11.90 2.64 -8.47
N LEU A 448 12.63 1.91 -7.63
CA LEU A 448 14.06 1.67 -7.84
C LEU A 448 14.32 0.84 -9.09
N ALA A 449 13.54 -0.21 -9.33
CA ALA A 449 13.69 -1.07 -10.50
C ALA A 449 13.49 -0.30 -11.81
N GLU A 450 12.43 0.52 -11.90
CA GLU A 450 12.15 1.33 -13.10
C GLU A 450 13.22 2.41 -13.33
N GLU A 451 13.62 3.14 -12.27
CA GLU A 451 14.59 4.23 -12.40
C GLU A 451 16.04 3.74 -12.64
N LEU A 452 16.38 2.53 -12.19
CA LEU A 452 17.69 1.92 -12.39
C LEU A 452 17.77 1.02 -13.63
N GLY A 453 16.63 0.67 -14.23
CA GLY A 453 16.56 -0.31 -15.32
C GLY A 453 16.95 -1.70 -14.83
N MET A 454 16.13 -2.30 -13.95
CA MET A 454 16.38 -3.60 -13.33
C MET A 454 15.11 -4.44 -13.31
N TYR A 455 15.25 -5.75 -13.38
CA TYR A 455 14.19 -6.69 -13.03
C TYR A 455 13.96 -6.63 -11.52
N ALA A 456 12.71 -6.79 -11.10
CA ALA A 456 12.35 -6.83 -9.69
C ALA A 456 11.66 -8.13 -9.31
N ASP A 457 12.08 -8.71 -8.19
CA ASP A 457 11.36 -9.75 -7.47
C ASP A 457 11.21 -9.33 -6.01
N PHE A 458 10.08 -9.65 -5.39
CA PHE A 458 9.77 -9.22 -4.04
C PHE A 458 8.88 -10.22 -3.30
N GLY A 459 8.94 -10.16 -1.98
CA GLY A 459 8.25 -11.08 -1.10
C GLY A 459 9.04 -12.35 -0.83
N PRO A 460 8.45 -13.33 -0.15
CA PRO A 460 7.18 -13.18 0.48
C PRO A 460 7.35 -12.31 1.73
N GLY A 461 6.69 -11.18 1.81
CA GLY A 461 6.36 -10.65 3.11
C GLY A 461 5.45 -11.68 3.76
N PRO A 462 5.39 -11.82 5.08
CA PRO A 462 4.38 -12.65 5.67
C PRO A 462 3.03 -12.28 5.07
N ASN A 463 2.26 -13.23 4.80
CA ASN A 463 0.99 -13.28 4.07
C ASN A 463 0.52 -11.99 3.37
N LYS A 464 0.55 -11.99 2.03
CA LYS A 464 0.15 -10.89 1.17
C LYS A 464 1.03 -9.63 1.30
N HIS A 465 2.34 -9.85 1.41
CA HIS A 465 3.38 -8.86 1.18
C HIS A 465 3.19 -7.55 1.95
N THR A 466 3.17 -7.62 3.25
CA THR A 466 3.09 -6.40 4.06
C THR A 466 4.46 -5.76 4.33
N TRP A 467 5.53 -6.55 4.31
CA TRP A 467 6.93 -6.13 4.29
C TRP A 467 7.78 -7.31 3.81
N GLY A 468 9.03 -7.11 3.48
CA GLY A 468 9.86 -8.26 3.14
C GLY A 468 11.15 -7.92 2.41
N ALA A 469 11.71 -8.96 1.82
CA ALA A 469 12.87 -8.89 0.97
C ALA A 469 12.48 -8.49 -0.46
N ALA A 470 13.37 -7.79 -1.15
CA ALA A 470 13.29 -7.56 -2.59
C ALA A 470 14.65 -7.82 -3.23
N LEU A 471 14.61 -8.33 -4.45
CA LEU A 471 15.76 -8.52 -5.31
C LEU A 471 15.60 -7.65 -6.55
N LEU A 472 16.58 -6.78 -6.80
CA LEU A 472 16.69 -6.06 -8.07
C LEU A 472 17.89 -6.58 -8.85
N SER A 473 17.74 -6.77 -10.16
CA SER A 473 18.80 -7.33 -10.99
C SER A 473 18.81 -6.73 -12.40
N LYS A 474 19.98 -6.40 -12.91
CA LYS A 474 20.18 -6.11 -14.34
C LYS A 474 20.27 -7.38 -15.18
N PHE A 475 20.51 -8.51 -14.56
CA PHE A 475 20.47 -9.81 -15.22
C PHE A 475 19.07 -10.39 -15.23
N PRO A 476 18.68 -11.13 -16.29
CA PRO A 476 17.39 -11.80 -16.32
C PRO A 476 17.21 -12.77 -15.14
N ILE A 477 16.07 -12.69 -14.48
CA ILE A 477 15.67 -13.66 -13.46
C ILE A 477 14.97 -14.82 -14.18
N VAL A 478 15.65 -15.97 -14.24
CA VAL A 478 15.15 -17.15 -14.96
C VAL A 478 14.08 -17.87 -14.14
N ASN A 479 14.35 -17.99 -12.83
CA ASN A 479 13.44 -18.62 -11.88
C ASN A 479 13.60 -17.99 -10.51
N SER A 480 12.52 -17.94 -9.74
CA SER A 480 12.59 -17.62 -8.33
C SER A 480 11.58 -18.43 -7.51
N THR A 481 11.95 -18.71 -6.29
CA THR A 481 11.09 -19.34 -5.28
C THR A 481 11.13 -18.51 -4.02
N HIS A 482 9.97 -18.35 -3.41
CA HIS A 482 9.78 -17.56 -2.20
C HIS A 482 9.59 -18.50 -1.01
N HIS A 483 10.25 -18.20 0.08
CA HIS A 483 10.25 -19.01 1.29
C HIS A 483 9.88 -18.18 2.50
N LEU A 484 8.98 -18.69 3.33
CA LEU A 484 8.74 -18.23 4.70
C LEU A 484 9.41 -19.22 5.63
N LEU A 485 10.49 -18.80 6.27
CA LEU A 485 11.34 -19.69 7.02
C LEU A 485 10.75 -20.06 8.39
N PRO A 486 11.11 -21.22 8.96
CA PRO A 486 10.63 -21.65 10.26
C PRO A 486 10.87 -20.58 11.34
N SER A 487 9.81 -20.07 11.91
CA SER A 487 9.82 -19.03 12.94
C SER A 487 8.72 -19.33 13.94
N PRO A 488 8.95 -20.24 14.93
CA PRO A 488 7.92 -20.65 15.87
C PRO A 488 7.43 -19.55 16.80
N VAL A 489 8.24 -18.53 17.06
CA VAL A 489 7.96 -17.46 18.03
C VAL A 489 7.66 -16.14 17.34
N GLY A 490 8.61 -15.65 16.53
CA GLY A 490 8.54 -14.35 15.87
C GLY A 490 7.83 -14.37 14.52
N GLU A 491 8.02 -13.32 13.75
CA GLU A 491 7.48 -13.19 12.39
C GLU A 491 8.12 -14.22 11.45
N LEU A 492 7.37 -14.68 10.46
CA LEU A 492 7.93 -15.59 9.45
C LEU A 492 8.97 -14.87 8.61
N ALA A 493 10.21 -15.28 8.74
CA ALA A 493 11.34 -14.65 8.05
C ALA A 493 11.27 -14.91 6.53
N PRO A 494 11.28 -13.85 5.70
CA PRO A 494 11.19 -13.98 4.25
C PRO A 494 12.54 -14.29 3.62
N ALA A 495 12.55 -15.18 2.63
CA ALA A 495 13.70 -15.40 1.76
C ALA A 495 13.27 -15.55 0.29
N ILE A 496 14.02 -14.92 -0.61
CA ILE A 496 13.93 -15.11 -2.06
C ILE A 496 15.10 -15.95 -2.48
N HIS A 497 14.85 -17.06 -3.19
CA HIS A 497 15.89 -17.82 -3.88
C HIS A 497 15.66 -17.68 -5.38
N ALA A 498 16.48 -16.89 -6.04
CA ALA A 498 16.41 -16.61 -7.46
C ALA A 498 17.59 -17.23 -8.22
N THR A 499 17.34 -17.64 -9.45
CA THR A 499 18.37 -18.03 -10.41
C THR A 499 18.47 -16.97 -11.48
N LEU A 500 19.63 -16.35 -11.62
CA LEU A 500 19.93 -15.32 -12.61
C LEU A 500 20.74 -15.89 -13.76
N ASP A 501 20.50 -15.42 -14.98
CA ASP A 501 21.38 -15.67 -16.13
C ASP A 501 22.43 -14.55 -16.17
N MET A 502 23.61 -14.84 -15.60
CA MET A 502 24.73 -13.91 -15.53
C MET A 502 25.74 -14.24 -16.63
N TYR A 503 25.67 -13.51 -17.74
CA TYR A 503 26.57 -13.68 -18.89
C TYR A 503 26.55 -15.09 -19.52
N GLY A 504 25.41 -15.78 -19.46
CA GLY A 504 25.22 -17.13 -19.97
C GLY A 504 25.47 -18.24 -18.94
N GLU A 505 25.81 -17.88 -17.69
CA GLU A 505 25.93 -18.83 -16.59
C GLU A 505 24.79 -18.62 -15.59
N LEU A 506 24.25 -19.73 -15.09
CA LEU A 506 23.18 -19.70 -14.08
C LEU A 506 23.78 -19.57 -12.69
N VAL A 507 23.51 -18.45 -12.03
CA VAL A 507 23.96 -18.14 -10.67
C VAL A 507 22.74 -18.01 -9.76
N ASP A 508 22.78 -18.68 -8.62
CA ASP A 508 21.74 -18.55 -7.62
C ASP A 508 22.03 -17.37 -6.68
N VAL A 509 21.00 -16.58 -6.39
CA VAL A 509 21.05 -15.48 -5.42
C VAL A 509 19.97 -15.70 -4.40
N VAL A 510 20.34 -15.68 -3.11
CA VAL A 510 19.39 -15.74 -2.00
C VAL A 510 19.37 -14.39 -1.30
N VAL A 511 18.20 -13.79 -1.17
CA VAL A 511 17.97 -12.57 -0.35
C VAL A 511 17.18 -12.97 0.87
N PHE A 512 17.68 -12.65 2.05
CA PHE A 512 17.11 -13.15 3.30
C PHE A 512 17.17 -12.12 4.43
N HIS A 513 16.06 -11.98 5.17
CA HIS A 513 15.98 -11.23 6.43
C HIS A 513 15.75 -12.19 7.59
N SER A 514 16.66 -12.22 8.55
CA SER A 514 16.54 -13.06 9.75
C SER A 514 15.50 -12.53 10.71
N GLY A 515 15.02 -13.39 11.59
CA GLY A 515 14.15 -13.02 12.71
C GLY A 515 14.83 -12.09 13.71
N GLN A 516 14.07 -11.64 14.69
CA GLN A 516 14.47 -10.66 15.70
C GLN A 516 15.63 -11.16 16.58
N GLU A 517 16.37 -10.23 17.20
CA GLU A 517 17.51 -10.55 18.05
C GLU A 517 17.12 -11.45 19.23
N GLU A 518 15.94 -11.23 19.80
CA GLU A 518 15.42 -11.98 20.93
C GLU A 518 14.97 -13.40 20.57
N ASP A 519 14.64 -13.65 19.32
CA ASP A 519 14.05 -14.91 18.84
C ASP A 519 15.14 -15.92 18.45
N HIS A 520 15.94 -16.36 19.41
CA HIS A 520 17.11 -17.24 19.19
C HIS A 520 16.76 -18.54 18.50
N GLU A 521 15.65 -19.17 18.84
CA GLU A 521 15.22 -20.45 18.25
C GLU A 521 14.79 -20.28 16.78
N ASP A 522 14.10 -19.19 16.46
CA ASP A 522 13.71 -18.86 15.09
C ASP A 522 14.96 -18.69 14.23
N ARG A 523 15.93 -17.88 14.67
CA ARG A 523 17.17 -17.66 13.94
C ARG A 523 18.00 -18.95 13.77
N ARG A 524 17.98 -19.83 14.78
CA ARG A 524 18.64 -21.13 14.68
C ARG A 524 17.99 -22.01 13.59
N LEU A 525 16.67 -22.12 13.57
CA LEU A 525 15.94 -22.90 12.57
C LEU A 525 16.07 -22.33 11.17
N GLN A 526 16.01 -21.00 11.05
CA GLN A 526 16.22 -20.27 9.80
C GLN A 526 17.61 -20.51 9.23
N SER A 527 18.65 -20.43 10.08
CA SER A 527 20.03 -20.68 9.64
C SER A 527 20.21 -22.12 9.14
N GLN A 528 19.63 -23.11 9.81
CA GLN A 528 19.68 -24.51 9.40
C GLN A 528 18.93 -24.75 8.07
N TYR A 529 17.75 -24.14 7.91
CA TYR A 529 17.01 -24.22 6.67
C TYR A 529 17.81 -23.66 5.49
N LEU A 530 18.38 -22.47 5.66
CA LEU A 530 19.18 -21.82 4.61
C LEU A 530 20.49 -22.56 4.34
N ALA A 531 21.18 -23.07 5.34
CA ALA A 531 22.40 -23.87 5.13
C ALA A 531 22.10 -25.10 4.27
N LYS A 532 20.97 -25.77 4.50
CA LYS A 532 20.52 -26.89 3.69
C LYS A 532 20.17 -26.45 2.27
N LEU A 533 19.35 -25.40 2.10
CA LEU A 533 18.94 -24.84 0.82
C LEU A 533 20.17 -24.49 -0.05
N MET A 534 21.12 -23.78 0.57
CA MET A 534 22.36 -23.39 -0.10
C MET A 534 23.24 -24.60 -0.46
N GLY A 535 23.32 -25.59 0.45
CA GLY A 535 24.09 -26.81 0.22
C GLY A 535 23.58 -27.66 -0.95
N GLU A 536 22.28 -27.75 -1.10
CA GLU A 536 21.60 -28.53 -2.15
C GLU A 536 21.78 -27.93 -3.56
N SER A 537 22.05 -26.62 -3.67
CA SER A 537 22.26 -26.01 -4.99
C SER A 537 23.61 -26.40 -5.60
N PRO A 538 23.63 -26.94 -6.84
CA PRO A 538 24.85 -27.26 -7.56
C PRO A 538 25.51 -26.04 -8.22
N ARG A 539 24.85 -24.87 -8.23
CA ARG A 539 25.28 -23.67 -8.94
C ARG A 539 26.22 -22.80 -8.10
N PRO A 540 27.00 -21.90 -8.76
CA PRO A 540 27.54 -20.73 -8.07
C PRO A 540 26.42 -19.98 -7.37
N MET A 541 26.71 -19.44 -6.17
CA MET A 541 25.67 -18.84 -5.37
C MET A 541 26.18 -17.68 -4.54
N VAL A 542 25.30 -16.68 -4.32
CA VAL A 542 25.51 -15.57 -3.39
C VAL A 542 24.32 -15.49 -2.42
N LEU A 543 24.59 -15.30 -1.14
CA LEU A 543 23.61 -14.93 -0.12
C LEU A 543 23.79 -13.44 0.18
N LEU A 544 22.72 -12.68 0.07
CA LEU A 544 22.57 -11.27 0.42
C LEU A 544 21.60 -11.20 1.60
N SER A 545 22.10 -10.87 2.80
CA SER A 545 21.30 -11.14 3.99
C SER A 545 21.51 -10.18 5.14
N TYR A 546 20.53 -10.19 6.05
CA TYR A 546 20.56 -9.60 7.37
C TYR A 546 20.49 -10.75 8.38
N LEU A 547 21.61 -11.07 9.06
CA LEU A 547 21.77 -12.30 9.82
C LEU A 547 21.58 -12.15 11.34
N VAL A 548 21.56 -10.92 11.85
CA VAL A 548 21.46 -10.63 13.30
C VAL A 548 22.47 -11.43 14.10
N THR A 549 23.72 -11.39 13.70
CA THR A 549 24.86 -12.05 14.38
C THR A 549 26.16 -11.35 14.05
N LYS A 550 27.15 -11.46 14.92
CA LYS A 550 28.51 -10.98 14.62
C LYS A 550 29.32 -12.05 13.90
N PRO A 551 30.35 -11.67 13.14
CA PRO A 551 31.28 -12.63 12.57
C PRO A 551 31.88 -13.54 13.64
N LEU A 552 32.00 -14.81 13.32
CA LEU A 552 32.54 -15.87 14.18
C LEU A 552 31.73 -16.15 15.46
N GLU A 553 30.47 -15.66 15.55
CA GLU A 553 29.60 -15.89 16.69
C GLU A 553 28.28 -16.59 16.28
N GLY A 554 27.73 -17.41 17.17
CA GLY A 554 26.37 -17.97 17.06
C GLY A 554 26.06 -18.65 15.73
N ASN A 555 24.95 -18.24 15.11
CA ASN A 555 24.45 -18.82 13.86
C ASN A 555 25.32 -18.50 12.63
N TYR A 556 26.28 -17.58 12.72
CA TYR A 556 27.25 -17.33 11.64
C TYR A 556 27.92 -18.63 11.19
N HIS A 557 28.34 -19.50 12.14
CA HIS A 557 28.98 -20.78 11.82
C HIS A 557 28.07 -21.73 11.02
N THR A 558 26.75 -21.64 11.21
CA THR A 558 25.79 -22.44 10.44
C THR A 558 25.76 -22.01 8.98
N TYR A 559 25.79 -20.70 8.73
CA TYR A 559 25.76 -20.14 7.38
C TYR A 559 27.03 -20.43 6.57
N ILE A 560 28.20 -20.54 7.22
CA ILE A 560 29.48 -20.87 6.56
C ILE A 560 29.91 -22.32 6.79
N SER A 561 29.01 -23.20 7.24
CA SER A 561 29.30 -24.61 7.50
C SER A 561 29.62 -25.39 6.21
N GLU A 562 30.24 -26.56 6.37
CA GLU A 562 30.43 -27.50 5.26
C GLU A 562 29.12 -27.88 4.58
N LEU A 563 28.01 -27.93 5.34
CA LEU A 563 26.67 -28.19 4.81
C LEU A 563 26.25 -27.12 3.80
N SER A 564 26.47 -25.85 4.07
CA SER A 564 26.12 -24.74 3.19
C SER A 564 27.09 -24.62 2.01
N GLY A 565 28.36 -24.93 2.23
CA GLY A 565 29.47 -24.73 1.31
C GLY A 565 29.79 -23.26 1.02
N MET A 566 29.22 -22.34 1.80
CA MET A 566 29.39 -20.89 1.62
C MET A 566 30.66 -20.39 2.30
N LYS A 567 31.19 -19.29 1.79
CA LYS A 567 32.32 -18.53 2.36
C LYS A 567 31.89 -17.11 2.63
N ASP A 568 32.40 -16.52 3.69
CA ASP A 568 32.24 -15.09 3.97
C ASP A 568 33.00 -14.25 2.94
N ILE A 569 32.40 -13.15 2.53
CA ILE A 569 33.02 -12.23 1.58
C ILE A 569 34.30 -11.61 2.13
N ASP A 570 34.32 -11.26 3.40
CA ASP A 570 35.50 -10.77 4.11
C ASP A 570 35.47 -11.12 5.61
N PRO A 571 36.08 -12.26 6.02
CA PRO A 571 36.14 -12.65 7.43
C PRO A 571 36.94 -11.70 8.31
N THR A 572 37.70 -10.76 7.73
CA THR A 572 38.49 -9.78 8.48
C THR A 572 37.72 -8.54 8.89
N ASP A 573 36.53 -8.32 8.29
CA ASP A 573 35.59 -7.26 8.67
C ASP A 573 34.77 -7.72 9.88
N GLY A 574 35.38 -7.61 11.07
CA GLY A 574 34.89 -8.21 12.31
C GLY A 574 33.83 -7.40 13.08
N ASP A 575 33.58 -6.17 12.70
CA ASP A 575 32.61 -5.30 13.38
C ASP A 575 31.24 -5.22 12.67
N ARG A 576 31.03 -6.06 11.66
CA ARG A 576 29.70 -6.23 11.05
C ARG A 576 28.71 -6.78 12.07
N TRP A 577 27.49 -6.27 12.02
CA TRP A 577 26.43 -6.71 12.92
C TRP A 577 25.31 -7.46 12.21
N CYS A 578 24.84 -6.98 11.07
CA CYS A 578 23.59 -7.42 10.46
C CYS A 578 23.77 -7.90 9.04
N GLU A 579 24.22 -7.05 8.13
CA GLU A 579 24.33 -7.38 6.72
C GLU A 579 25.53 -8.27 6.43
N TYR A 580 25.32 -9.25 5.55
CA TYR A 580 26.34 -10.18 5.09
C TYR A 580 26.19 -10.51 3.61
N ILE A 581 27.33 -10.60 2.95
CA ILE A 581 27.46 -11.22 1.64
C ILE A 581 28.26 -12.51 1.85
N LEU A 582 27.63 -13.66 1.54
CA LEU A 582 28.32 -14.95 1.50
C LEU A 582 28.28 -15.49 0.08
N TYR A 583 29.26 -16.29 -0.31
CA TYR A 583 29.35 -16.81 -1.67
C TYR A 583 29.94 -18.22 -1.75
N LYS A 584 29.64 -18.93 -2.83
CA LYS A 584 30.32 -20.18 -3.17
C LYS A 584 30.53 -20.31 -4.67
N ARG A 585 31.63 -20.97 -5.10
CA ARG A 585 31.99 -21.25 -6.50
C ARG A 585 32.07 -20.00 -7.39
N LEU A 586 32.36 -18.86 -6.80
CA LEU A 586 32.62 -17.57 -7.43
C LEU A 586 33.97 -17.06 -7.00
N LYS A 587 34.54 -16.12 -7.75
CA LYS A 587 35.79 -15.44 -7.39
C LYS A 587 35.47 -14.01 -6.97
N ARG A 588 35.75 -13.65 -5.72
CA ARG A 588 35.72 -12.29 -5.23
C ARG A 588 36.87 -11.48 -5.83
N THR A 589 36.60 -10.29 -6.32
CA THR A 589 37.59 -9.32 -6.79
C THR A 589 37.69 -8.09 -5.88
N GLY A 590 36.62 -7.75 -5.17
CA GLY A 590 36.58 -6.64 -4.24
C GLY A 590 35.44 -6.77 -3.22
N TYR A 591 35.53 -5.98 -2.15
CA TYR A 591 34.48 -5.81 -1.14
C TYR A 591 34.60 -4.42 -0.51
N ALA A 592 33.46 -3.80 -0.24
CA ALA A 592 33.40 -2.55 0.52
C ALA A 592 32.13 -2.50 1.37
N ARG A 593 32.24 -1.92 2.54
CA ARG A 593 31.13 -1.49 3.40
C ARG A 593 31.10 0.03 3.42
N ILE A 594 29.97 0.61 3.09
CA ILE A 594 29.86 2.03 2.80
C ILE A 594 28.72 2.63 3.62
N SER A 595 29.06 3.57 4.50
CA SER A 595 28.07 4.42 5.18
C SER A 595 27.72 5.62 4.30
N ARG A 596 26.44 5.94 4.20
CA ARG A 596 25.91 7.10 3.48
C ARG A 596 25.09 8.02 4.37
N ASP A 597 25.61 8.26 5.55
CA ASP A 597 25.10 9.23 6.53
C ASP A 597 23.65 8.91 6.93
N SER A 598 22.71 9.75 6.57
CA SER A 598 21.33 9.69 7.04
C SER A 598 20.34 9.03 6.07
N ILE A 599 20.80 8.41 4.97
CA ILE A 599 19.90 7.84 3.94
C ILE A 599 19.06 6.69 4.51
N THR A 600 19.69 5.87 5.35
CA THR A 600 19.09 4.78 6.14
C THR A 600 19.88 4.63 7.43
N ASP A 601 19.44 3.80 8.32
CA ASP A 601 20.09 3.49 9.60
C ASP A 601 21.17 2.41 9.49
N THR A 602 21.36 1.83 8.31
CA THR A 602 22.35 0.78 8.03
C THR A 602 23.35 1.19 6.95
N GLU A 603 24.41 0.40 6.83
CA GLU A 603 25.44 0.55 5.80
C GLU A 603 25.12 -0.35 4.61
N ILE A 604 25.47 0.07 3.41
CA ILE A 604 25.41 -0.79 2.23
C ILE A 604 26.69 -1.62 2.13
N GLN A 605 26.56 -2.92 1.89
CA GLN A 605 27.70 -3.76 1.54
C GLN A 605 27.68 -4.06 0.05
N VAL A 606 28.86 -4.01 -0.56
CA VAL A 606 29.05 -4.22 -1.99
C VAL A 606 30.23 -5.16 -2.24
N SER A 607 30.06 -6.08 -3.18
CA SER A 607 31.08 -7.01 -3.62
C SER A 607 31.15 -7.10 -5.14
N PHE A 608 32.34 -7.31 -5.64
CA PHE A 608 32.62 -7.44 -7.06
C PHE A 608 33.16 -8.85 -7.36
#